data_981049604e2ccd0cc7273125eb1ebebd
#
_entry.id   981049604e2ccd0cc7273125eb1ebebd
#
_cell.length_a   1.000
_cell.length_b   1.000
_cell.length_c   1.000
_cell.angle_alpha   90.00
_cell.angle_beta   90.00
_cell.angle_gamma   90.00
#
_symmetry.space_group_name_H-M   'P 1'
#
loop_
_entity.id
_entity.type
_entity.pdbx_description
1 polymer ?
#
loop_
_entity_poly.entity_id
_entity_poly.type
_entity_poly.pdbx_seq_one_letter_code
_entity_poly.pdbx_strand_id
1 'polypeptide(L)'
;VYSKYFKPNTYKVIRFVTRKQGLMVKNGNPKGIEKIEDLLRADIKFINRQDNSGTRLLIEEIFRRATVDFEQVAGFHEIEFTHSAIAAYVASGMADTGIGVETAARQFGLDFIPLTTENYVLVCHHKSVKKFAVQQLIAELKTEKFQQSVLKLAGYKPFCCGDVCNLEDILPW
;
A
#
# COMPACT_ATOMS: atom_id res chain seq x y z
N VAL A 1 8.85 -11.23 -5.28
CA VAL A 1 9.83 -10.59 -4.38
C VAL A 1 9.92 -11.31 -3.03
N TYR A 2 8.81 -11.63 -2.38
CA TYR A 2 8.80 -12.21 -1.04
C TYR A 2 9.03 -13.73 -1.00
N SER A 3 8.83 -14.46 -2.09
CA SER A 3 8.94 -15.93 -2.14
C SER A 3 10.29 -16.44 -1.63
N LYS A 4 11.39 -15.73 -1.89
CA LYS A 4 12.74 -16.09 -1.42
C LYS A 4 12.90 -16.14 0.11
N TYR A 5 12.00 -15.51 0.86
CA TYR A 5 12.05 -15.47 2.34
C TYR A 5 11.21 -16.57 2.99
N PHE A 6 10.41 -17.27 2.22
CA PHE A 6 9.48 -18.26 2.73
C PHE A 6 9.87 -19.68 2.27
N LYS A 7 9.74 -20.63 3.19
CA LYS A 7 9.89 -22.04 2.87
C LYS A 7 8.51 -22.65 2.61
N PRO A 8 8.35 -23.47 1.56
CA PRO A 8 7.08 -24.16 1.28
C PRO A 8 6.54 -24.90 2.49
N ASN A 9 5.22 -24.96 2.63
CA ASN A 9 4.50 -25.68 3.70
C ASN A 9 4.82 -25.23 5.14
N THR A 10 5.54 -24.11 5.31
CA THR A 10 5.96 -23.63 6.64
C THR A 10 5.02 -22.56 7.20
N TYR A 11 4.37 -21.81 6.32
CA TYR A 11 3.60 -20.63 6.71
C TYR A 11 2.13 -20.76 6.34
N LYS A 12 1.30 -20.08 7.12
CA LYS A 12 -0.10 -19.84 6.83
C LYS A 12 -0.34 -18.35 6.68
N VAL A 13 -1.33 -18.03 5.86
CA VAL A 13 -1.83 -16.67 5.67
C VAL A 13 -3.17 -16.55 6.34
N ILE A 14 -3.36 -15.47 7.09
CA ILE A 14 -4.67 -15.04 7.60
C ILE A 14 -5.07 -13.85 6.73
N ARG A 15 -6.16 -13.98 5.99
CA ARG A 15 -6.71 -12.90 5.16
C ARG A 15 -7.19 -11.77 6.03
N PHE A 16 -6.98 -10.55 5.57
CA PHE A 16 -7.20 -9.36 6.37
C PHE A 16 -8.01 -8.31 5.62
N VAL A 17 -7.37 -7.48 4.83
CA VAL A 17 -8.04 -6.38 4.11
C VAL A 17 -7.46 -6.21 2.71
N THR A 18 -8.23 -5.55 1.84
CA THR A 18 -7.64 -4.88 0.68
C THR A 18 -7.45 -3.40 0.98
N ARG A 19 -6.46 -2.78 0.37
CA ARG A 19 -6.27 -1.34 0.43
C ARG A 19 -5.84 -0.77 -0.92
N LYS A 20 -6.31 0.44 -1.21
CA LYS A 20 -5.91 1.17 -2.41
C LYS A 20 -4.58 1.88 -2.17
N GLN A 21 -3.70 1.79 -3.15
CA GLN A 21 -2.52 2.63 -3.27
C GLN A 21 -2.61 3.47 -4.54
N GLY A 22 -2.14 4.73 -4.46
CA GLY A 22 -2.26 5.67 -5.56
C GLY A 22 -1.47 6.95 -5.33
N LEU A 23 -1.57 7.86 -6.30
CA LEU A 23 -0.98 9.19 -6.22
C LEU A 23 -1.80 10.07 -5.28
N MET A 24 -1.12 10.75 -4.38
CA MET A 24 -1.66 11.80 -3.52
C MET A 24 -1.29 13.12 -4.14
N VAL A 25 -2.25 13.99 -4.40
CA VAL A 25 -2.06 15.30 -5.01
C VAL A 25 -2.79 16.38 -4.22
N LYS A 26 -2.38 17.62 -4.35
CA LYS A 26 -3.09 18.74 -3.72
C LYS A 26 -4.56 18.75 -4.13
N ASN A 27 -5.41 19.21 -3.22
CA ASN A 27 -6.84 19.37 -3.48
C ASN A 27 -7.11 20.17 -4.76
N GLY A 28 -8.01 19.65 -5.59
CA GLY A 28 -8.30 20.17 -6.91
C GLY A 28 -7.28 19.83 -7.98
N ASN A 29 -6.26 19.04 -7.64
CA ASN A 29 -5.23 18.54 -8.57
C ASN A 29 -4.69 19.64 -9.52
N PRO A 30 -4.09 20.72 -9.01
CA PRO A 30 -3.74 21.89 -9.81
C PRO A 30 -2.72 21.61 -10.92
N LYS A 31 -1.98 20.50 -10.81
CA LYS A 31 -1.02 20.05 -11.82
C LYS A 31 -1.63 19.09 -12.85
N GLY A 32 -2.90 18.68 -12.71
CA GLY A 32 -3.56 17.76 -13.63
C GLY A 32 -2.81 16.42 -13.75
N ILE A 33 -2.38 15.85 -12.62
CA ILE A 33 -1.70 14.55 -12.58
C ILE A 33 -2.77 13.48 -12.56
N GLU A 34 -2.79 12.57 -13.55
CA GLU A 34 -3.82 11.53 -13.67
C GLU A 34 -3.23 10.11 -13.69
N LYS A 35 -2.01 9.98 -14.13
CA LYS A 35 -1.33 8.69 -14.33
C LYS A 35 0.17 8.78 -14.02
N ILE A 36 0.81 7.61 -13.99
CA ILE A 36 2.21 7.52 -13.59
C ILE A 36 3.16 8.20 -14.59
N GLU A 37 2.80 8.21 -15.88
CA GLU A 37 3.59 8.83 -16.94
C GLU A 37 3.67 10.35 -16.79
N ASP A 38 2.70 10.98 -16.10
CA ASP A 38 2.72 12.42 -15.85
C ASP A 38 3.89 12.85 -14.95
N LEU A 39 4.48 11.90 -14.21
CA LEU A 39 5.65 12.14 -13.37
C LEU A 39 6.92 12.45 -14.19
N LEU A 40 6.93 12.17 -15.49
CA LEU A 40 8.03 12.54 -16.40
C LEU A 40 8.02 14.04 -16.78
N ARG A 41 6.97 14.76 -16.44
CA ARG A 41 6.88 16.19 -16.70
C ARG A 41 7.86 16.96 -15.82
N ALA A 42 8.62 17.89 -16.43
CA ALA A 42 9.65 18.67 -15.74
C ALA A 42 9.09 19.60 -14.63
N ASP A 43 7.81 19.92 -14.67
CA ASP A 43 7.13 20.76 -13.68
C ASP A 43 6.54 19.95 -12.51
N ILE A 44 6.72 18.62 -12.47
CA ILE A 44 6.22 17.73 -11.42
C ILE A 44 7.37 17.26 -10.53
N LYS A 45 7.26 17.51 -9.24
CA LYS A 45 8.16 17.00 -8.22
C LYS A 45 7.53 15.86 -7.45
N PHE A 46 8.16 14.70 -7.45
CA PHE A 46 7.74 13.50 -6.75
C PHE A 46 8.44 13.36 -5.41
N ILE A 47 7.79 12.77 -4.41
CA ILE A 47 8.37 12.32 -3.15
C ILE A 47 8.17 10.82 -2.99
N ASN A 48 9.24 10.09 -2.74
CA ASN A 48 9.25 8.63 -2.71
C ASN A 48 9.22 8.06 -1.28
N ARG A 49 9.00 6.76 -1.18
CA ARG A 49 9.16 6.00 0.06
C ARG A 49 10.60 5.49 0.19
N GLN A 50 11.04 5.33 1.44
CA GLN A 50 12.37 4.77 1.73
C GLN A 50 12.54 3.38 1.10
N ASP A 51 13.77 3.04 0.80
CA ASP A 51 14.16 1.73 0.29
C ASP A 51 13.72 0.61 1.22
N ASN A 52 13.49 -0.57 0.66
CA ASN A 52 13.02 -1.77 1.37
C ASN A 52 11.61 -1.67 1.99
N SER A 53 10.85 -0.60 1.77
CA SER A 53 9.42 -0.60 2.10
C SER A 53 8.61 -1.36 1.05
N GLY A 54 7.52 -2.02 1.48
CA GLY A 54 6.62 -2.70 0.53
C GLY A 54 6.04 -1.74 -0.52
N THR A 55 5.78 -0.49 -0.14
CA THR A 55 5.30 0.54 -1.08
C THR A 55 6.38 0.93 -2.09
N ARG A 56 7.66 1.00 -1.70
CA ARG A 56 8.76 1.27 -2.63
C ARG A 56 8.86 0.18 -3.70
N LEU A 57 8.78 -1.08 -3.31
CA LEU A 57 8.75 -2.21 -4.25
C LEU A 57 7.54 -2.15 -5.19
N LEU A 58 6.39 -1.72 -4.68
CA LEU A 58 5.20 -1.50 -5.50
C LEU A 58 5.40 -0.35 -6.50
N ILE A 59 6.00 0.76 -6.09
CA ILE A 59 6.32 1.91 -6.95
C ILE A 59 7.23 1.46 -8.10
N GLU A 60 8.29 0.75 -7.82
CA GLU A 60 9.22 0.23 -8.82
C GLU A 60 8.53 -0.70 -9.82
N GLU A 61 7.63 -1.55 -9.36
CA GLU A 61 6.84 -2.43 -10.22
C GLU A 61 5.84 -1.64 -11.09
N ILE A 62 5.18 -0.62 -10.55
CA ILE A 62 4.28 0.26 -11.31
C ILE A 62 5.07 0.98 -12.41
N PHE A 63 6.24 1.56 -12.09
CA PHE A 63 7.09 2.26 -13.04
C PHE A 63 7.58 1.33 -14.14
N ARG A 64 8.02 0.12 -13.77
CA ARG A 64 8.44 -0.91 -14.72
C ARG A 64 7.31 -1.29 -15.71
N ARG A 65 6.07 -1.45 -15.22
CA ARG A 65 4.90 -1.76 -16.07
C ARG A 65 4.52 -0.62 -17.00
N ALA A 66 4.65 0.61 -16.53
CA ALA A 66 4.39 1.80 -17.32
C ALA A 66 5.57 2.18 -18.24
N THR A 67 6.67 1.44 -18.19
CA THR A 67 7.90 1.73 -18.94
C THR A 67 8.43 3.14 -18.64
N VAL A 68 8.25 3.60 -17.39
CA VAL A 68 8.75 4.88 -16.89
C VAL A 68 10.13 4.69 -16.29
N ASP A 69 11.11 5.41 -16.83
CA ASP A 69 12.46 5.46 -16.28
C ASP A 69 12.47 6.38 -15.06
N PHE A 70 12.71 5.80 -13.89
CA PHE A 70 12.69 6.53 -12.64
C PHE A 70 13.80 7.60 -12.51
N GLU A 71 14.89 7.46 -13.24
CA GLU A 71 15.96 8.49 -13.29
C GLU A 71 15.48 9.81 -13.93
N GLN A 72 14.41 9.75 -14.72
CA GLN A 72 13.80 10.93 -15.34
C GLN A 72 12.74 11.59 -14.45
N VAL A 73 12.41 10.99 -13.29
CA VAL A 73 11.39 11.52 -12.38
C VAL A 73 12.02 12.44 -11.36
N ALA A 74 11.73 13.73 -11.45
CA ALA A 74 12.24 14.71 -10.51
C ALA A 74 11.80 14.40 -9.07
N GLY A 75 12.76 14.29 -8.16
CA GLY A 75 12.51 13.97 -6.74
C GLY A 75 12.38 12.46 -6.43
N PHE A 76 12.63 11.56 -7.39
CA PHE A 76 12.56 10.12 -7.13
C PHE A 76 13.47 9.64 -6.00
N HIS A 77 14.61 10.30 -5.80
CA HIS A 77 15.58 10.00 -4.74
C HIS A 77 15.29 10.74 -3.42
N GLU A 78 14.34 11.67 -3.41
CA GLU A 78 13.84 12.27 -2.17
C GLU A 78 12.88 11.28 -1.51
N ILE A 79 13.11 10.96 -0.23
CA ILE A 79 12.42 9.87 0.46
C ILE A 79 11.79 10.32 1.77
N GLU A 80 10.66 9.67 2.09
CA GLU A 80 9.98 9.72 3.38
C GLU A 80 9.63 8.33 3.91
N PHE A 81 9.47 8.21 5.24
CA PHE A 81 9.40 6.91 5.91
C PHE A 81 7.98 6.41 6.12
N THR A 82 6.96 7.26 6.05
CA THR A 82 5.56 6.86 6.27
C THR A 82 4.63 7.42 5.20
N HIS A 83 3.45 6.82 5.04
CA HIS A 83 2.42 7.36 4.14
C HIS A 83 1.96 8.75 4.59
N SER A 84 1.88 8.99 5.91
CA SER A 84 1.50 10.30 6.46
C SER A 84 2.57 11.35 6.20
N ALA A 85 3.86 11.01 6.26
CA ALA A 85 4.94 11.94 5.93
C ALA A 85 4.91 12.32 4.44
N ILE A 86 4.71 11.35 3.53
CA ILE A 86 4.48 11.63 2.10
C ILE A 86 3.30 12.60 1.92
N ALA A 87 2.16 12.32 2.57
CA ALA A 87 0.98 13.17 2.47
C ALA A 87 1.25 14.59 3.01
N ALA A 88 1.96 14.72 4.14
CA ALA A 88 2.35 16.02 4.70
C ALA A 88 3.27 16.79 3.74
N TYR A 89 4.20 16.12 3.10
CA TYR A 89 5.12 16.69 2.12
C TYR A 89 4.37 17.28 0.92
N VAL A 90 3.39 16.54 0.40
CA VAL A 90 2.53 17.00 -0.70
C VAL A 90 1.62 18.15 -0.24
N ALA A 91 1.00 18.03 0.94
CA ALA A 91 0.11 19.07 1.47
C ALA A 91 0.84 20.41 1.68
N SER A 92 2.09 20.37 2.17
CA SER A 92 2.93 21.56 2.36
C SER A 92 3.43 22.18 1.05
N GLY A 93 3.36 21.45 -0.08
CA GLY A 93 3.85 21.90 -1.38
C GLY A 93 5.35 21.72 -1.59
N MET A 94 6.00 20.91 -0.75
CA MET A 94 7.42 20.53 -0.93
C MET A 94 7.59 19.51 -2.06
N ALA A 95 6.52 18.77 -2.39
CA ALA A 95 6.39 17.95 -3.59
C ALA A 95 4.98 18.15 -4.19
N ASP A 96 4.81 17.81 -5.46
CA ASP A 96 3.52 17.87 -6.15
C ASP A 96 2.71 16.59 -5.95
N THR A 97 3.41 15.46 -5.82
CA THR A 97 2.78 14.15 -5.62
C THR A 97 3.72 13.14 -4.97
N GLY A 98 3.12 12.09 -4.44
CA GLY A 98 3.80 10.90 -3.94
C GLY A 98 2.82 9.73 -3.87
N ILE A 99 3.32 8.49 -3.80
CA ILE A 99 2.47 7.30 -3.74
C ILE A 99 2.26 6.87 -2.29
N GLY A 100 1.00 6.63 -1.95
CA GLY A 100 0.61 6.16 -0.63
C GLY A 100 -0.80 5.57 -0.59
N VAL A 101 -1.32 5.42 0.63
CA VAL A 101 -2.67 4.88 0.87
C VAL A 101 -3.70 6.00 0.90
N GLU A 102 -4.93 5.73 0.43
CA GLU A 102 -6.00 6.72 0.36
C GLU A 102 -6.31 7.36 1.72
N THR A 103 -6.25 6.58 2.81
CA THR A 103 -6.45 7.11 4.18
C THR A 103 -5.49 8.26 4.50
N ALA A 104 -4.21 8.15 4.13
CA ALA A 104 -3.24 9.22 4.38
C ALA A 104 -3.56 10.46 3.54
N ALA A 105 -3.95 10.29 2.27
CA ALA A 105 -4.37 11.42 1.44
C ALA A 105 -5.55 12.17 2.09
N ARG A 106 -6.59 11.47 2.51
CA ARG A 106 -7.78 12.08 3.13
C ARG A 106 -7.46 12.77 4.45
N GLN A 107 -6.57 12.20 5.25
CA GLN A 107 -6.15 12.80 6.54
C GLN A 107 -5.51 14.17 6.36
N PHE A 108 -4.83 14.41 5.25
CA PHE A 108 -4.16 15.67 4.92
C PHE A 108 -4.93 16.54 3.92
N GLY A 109 -6.21 16.22 3.63
CA GLY A 109 -7.04 17.01 2.72
C GLY A 109 -6.59 16.97 1.26
N LEU A 110 -5.89 15.90 0.86
CA LEU A 110 -5.40 15.69 -0.49
C LEU A 110 -6.42 14.92 -1.34
N ASP A 111 -6.37 15.15 -2.65
CA ASP A 111 -7.01 14.29 -3.61
C ASP A 111 -6.18 13.01 -3.83
N PHE A 112 -6.87 11.95 -4.26
CA PHE A 112 -6.27 10.63 -4.40
C PHE A 112 -6.64 10.02 -5.74
N ILE A 113 -5.61 9.63 -6.50
CA ILE A 113 -5.74 8.99 -7.81
C ILE A 113 -5.34 7.53 -7.65
N PRO A 114 -6.30 6.58 -7.65
CA PRO A 114 -6.00 5.19 -7.39
C PRO A 114 -5.18 4.57 -8.54
N LEU A 115 -4.08 3.91 -8.22
CA LEU A 115 -3.24 3.18 -9.18
C LEU A 115 -3.45 1.68 -9.09
N THR A 116 -3.59 1.16 -7.87
CA THR A 116 -3.74 -0.28 -7.64
C THR A 116 -4.44 -0.58 -6.32
N THR A 117 -4.90 -1.82 -6.20
CA THR A 117 -5.41 -2.39 -4.95
C THR A 117 -4.53 -3.57 -4.56
N GLU A 118 -4.06 -3.59 -3.33
CA GLU A 118 -3.26 -4.68 -2.78
C GLU A 118 -4.03 -5.49 -1.73
N ASN A 119 -3.73 -6.78 -1.65
CA ASN A 119 -4.19 -7.63 -0.55
C ASN A 119 -3.20 -7.50 0.60
N TYR A 120 -3.66 -7.00 1.72
CA TYR A 120 -2.87 -6.92 2.95
C TYR A 120 -3.22 -8.10 3.84
N VAL A 121 -2.25 -8.96 4.09
CA VAL A 121 -2.45 -10.23 4.78
C VAL A 121 -1.50 -10.35 5.97
N LEU A 122 -1.85 -11.20 6.92
CA LEU A 122 -0.97 -11.57 8.02
C LEU A 122 -0.37 -12.93 7.73
N VAL A 123 0.95 -13.07 7.92
CA VAL A 123 1.65 -14.33 7.70
C VAL A 123 2.19 -14.84 9.04
N CYS A 124 1.95 -16.10 9.34
CA CYS A 124 2.50 -16.73 10.53
C CYS A 124 2.98 -18.17 10.24
N HIS A 125 3.85 -18.66 11.09
CA HIS A 125 4.27 -20.07 11.04
C HIS A 125 3.07 -21.00 11.27
N HIS A 126 2.95 -22.10 10.52
CA HIS A 126 1.78 -23.00 10.60
C HIS A 126 1.46 -23.49 12.02
N LYS A 127 2.50 -23.75 12.86
CA LYS A 127 2.33 -24.13 14.26
C LYS A 127 1.70 -23.01 15.13
N SER A 128 1.84 -21.76 14.71
CA SER A 128 1.32 -20.62 15.47
C SER A 128 -0.17 -20.43 15.31
N VAL A 129 -0.77 -20.93 14.22
CA VAL A 129 -2.22 -20.79 13.98
C VAL A 129 -3.05 -21.34 15.15
N LYS A 130 -2.60 -22.46 15.76
CA LYS A 130 -3.30 -23.10 16.88
C LYS A 130 -3.09 -22.43 18.24
N LYS A 131 -2.21 -21.42 18.33
CA LYS A 131 -1.98 -20.70 19.59
C LYS A 131 -3.19 -19.85 19.95
N PHE A 132 -3.54 -19.80 21.24
CA PHE A 132 -4.71 -19.07 21.74
C PHE A 132 -4.78 -17.62 21.23
N ALA A 133 -3.70 -16.86 21.32
CA ALA A 133 -3.66 -15.48 20.88
C ALA A 133 -3.96 -15.32 19.36
N VAL A 134 -3.47 -16.25 18.52
CA VAL A 134 -3.75 -16.22 17.07
C VAL A 134 -5.19 -16.59 16.79
N GLN A 135 -5.76 -17.56 17.52
CA GLN A 135 -7.18 -17.90 17.40
C GLN A 135 -8.08 -16.75 17.85
N GLN A 136 -7.70 -16.02 18.90
CA GLN A 136 -8.43 -14.81 19.31
C GLN A 136 -8.36 -13.71 18.25
N LEU A 137 -7.19 -13.47 17.66
CA LEU A 137 -7.05 -12.54 16.54
C LEU A 137 -7.95 -12.93 15.37
N ILE A 138 -7.94 -14.21 14.97
CA ILE A 138 -8.78 -14.72 13.89
C ILE A 138 -10.27 -14.49 14.21
N ALA A 139 -10.69 -14.76 15.43
CA ALA A 139 -12.06 -14.55 15.87
C ALA A 139 -12.45 -13.06 15.80
N GLU A 140 -11.58 -12.16 16.27
CA GLU A 140 -11.84 -10.71 16.21
C GLU A 140 -11.94 -10.20 14.77
N LEU A 141 -11.06 -10.65 13.86
CA LEU A 141 -11.09 -10.29 12.44
C LEU A 141 -12.42 -10.66 11.76
N LYS A 142 -13.09 -11.71 12.22
CA LYS A 142 -14.38 -12.18 11.70
C LYS A 142 -15.58 -11.40 12.24
N THR A 143 -15.39 -10.58 13.28
CA THR A 143 -16.50 -9.83 13.88
C THR A 143 -17.02 -8.74 12.93
N GLU A 144 -18.31 -8.51 12.96
CA GLU A 144 -18.95 -7.41 12.23
C GLU A 144 -18.38 -6.07 12.69
N LYS A 145 -18.14 -5.90 13.99
CA LYS A 145 -17.54 -4.70 14.59
C LYS A 145 -16.20 -4.35 13.94
N PHE A 146 -15.33 -5.35 13.78
CA PHE A 146 -14.03 -5.15 13.12
C PHE A 146 -14.21 -4.73 11.66
N GLN A 147 -15.04 -5.46 10.91
CA GLN A 147 -15.27 -5.20 9.49
C GLN A 147 -15.88 -3.80 9.27
N GLN A 148 -16.82 -3.38 10.09
CA GLN A 148 -17.37 -2.02 10.06
C GLN A 148 -16.32 -0.95 10.39
N SER A 149 -15.39 -1.25 11.28
CA SER A 149 -14.26 -0.35 11.58
C SER A 149 -13.32 -0.18 10.38
N VAL A 150 -13.07 -1.25 9.64
CA VAL A 150 -12.27 -1.20 8.40
C VAL A 150 -12.96 -0.35 7.33
N LEU A 151 -14.27 -0.48 7.18
CA LEU A 151 -15.06 0.27 6.17
C LEU A 151 -15.06 1.79 6.43
N LYS A 152 -14.74 2.24 7.64
CA LYS A 152 -14.57 3.67 7.97
C LYS A 152 -13.24 4.24 7.46
N LEU A 153 -12.29 3.39 7.08
CA LEU A 153 -10.99 3.81 6.57
C LEU A 153 -11.04 3.98 5.05
N ALA A 154 -10.80 5.17 4.56
CA ALA A 154 -10.81 5.45 3.12
C ALA A 154 -9.84 4.52 2.38
N GLY A 155 -10.31 3.89 1.31
CA GLY A 155 -9.52 2.98 0.49
C GLY A 155 -9.31 1.58 1.05
N TYR A 156 -9.82 1.27 2.25
CA TYR A 156 -9.76 -0.08 2.84
C TYR A 156 -11.09 -0.82 2.69
N LYS A 157 -11.01 -2.14 2.49
CA LYS A 157 -12.18 -3.03 2.50
C LYS A 157 -11.83 -4.34 3.21
N PRO A 158 -12.73 -4.93 4.02
CA PRO A 158 -12.59 -6.29 4.51
C PRO A 158 -12.43 -7.26 3.33
N PHE A 159 -11.52 -8.22 3.47
CA PHE A 159 -11.30 -9.23 2.44
C PHE A 159 -11.14 -10.61 3.08
N CYS A 160 -12.24 -11.35 3.17
CA CYS A 160 -12.29 -12.68 3.80
C CYS A 160 -11.59 -12.68 5.17
N CYS A 161 -11.84 -11.66 5.99
CA CYS A 161 -11.12 -11.41 7.24
C CYS A 161 -11.13 -12.63 8.15
N GLY A 162 -9.95 -13.06 8.58
CA GLY A 162 -9.79 -14.21 9.47
C GLY A 162 -9.80 -15.58 8.77
N ASP A 163 -9.96 -15.65 7.45
CA ASP A 163 -9.81 -16.92 6.72
C ASP A 163 -8.35 -17.30 6.63
N VAL A 164 -8.07 -18.58 6.94
CA VAL A 164 -6.72 -19.12 6.95
C VAL A 164 -6.50 -20.00 5.73
N CYS A 165 -5.47 -19.73 4.96
CA CYS A 165 -5.07 -20.51 3.80
C CYS A 165 -3.57 -20.78 3.79
N ASN A 166 -3.09 -21.58 2.84
CA ASN A 166 -1.66 -21.77 2.66
C ASN A 166 -1.05 -20.54 2.01
N LEU A 167 0.22 -20.28 2.28
CA LEU A 167 0.96 -19.20 1.63
C LEU A 167 1.03 -19.41 0.11
N GLU A 168 1.14 -20.66 -0.30
CA GLU A 168 1.19 -21.11 -1.70
C GLU A 168 -0.07 -20.79 -2.50
N ASP A 169 -1.21 -20.67 -1.82
CA ASP A 169 -2.50 -20.34 -2.45
C ASP A 169 -2.57 -18.84 -2.84
N ILE A 170 -1.66 -18.01 -2.31
CA ILE A 170 -1.66 -16.55 -2.51
C ILE A 170 -0.45 -16.05 -3.27
N LEU A 171 0.73 -16.61 -3.00
CA LEU A 171 1.96 -16.25 -3.70
C LEU A 171 2.26 -17.28 -4.78
N PRO A 172 2.31 -16.87 -6.06
CA PRO A 172 2.86 -17.73 -7.11
C PRO A 172 4.35 -17.98 -6.84
N TRP A 173 4.72 -19.23 -6.83
CA TRP A 173 6.10 -19.70 -6.66
C TRP A 173 6.88 -19.67 -7.96
#